data_68a0da760ba45a1afd4d66636537fcda
#
_entry.id   68a0da760ba45a1afd4d66636537fcda
#
_cell.length_a   1.000
_cell.length_b   1.000
_cell.length_c   1.000
_cell.angle_alpha   90.00
_cell.angle_beta   90.00
_cell.angle_gamma   90.00
#
_symmetry.space_group_name_H-M   'P 1'
#
loop_
_entity.id
_entity.type
_entity.pdbx_description
1 polymer ?
#
loop_
_entity_poly.entity_id
_entity_poly.type
_entity_poly.pdbx_seq_one_letter_code
_entity_poly.pdbx_strand_id
1 'polypeptide(L)' 'MYVKLCPGGVMHEHQDSGKRIHIILKTNPDAVMTIDGIEYRPELGGIYLMDVSLPHSSVNNGTTDRIHLVLL' A
#
# COMPACT_ATOMS: atom_id res chain seq x y z
N MET A 1 4.70 2.79 -11.93
CA MET A 1 3.86 3.92 -11.48
C MET A 1 4.17 4.23 -10.02
N TYR A 2 4.43 5.49 -9.72
CA TYR A 2 4.59 5.92 -8.33
C TYR A 2 3.22 6.22 -7.73
N VAL A 3 2.96 5.67 -6.56
CA VAL A 3 1.72 5.91 -5.82
C VAL A 3 2.07 6.53 -4.48
N LYS A 4 1.65 7.77 -4.28
CA LYS A 4 1.86 8.51 -3.04
C LYS A 4 0.55 8.62 -2.25
N LEU A 5 0.62 8.29 -0.98
CA LEU A 5 -0.47 8.49 -0.03
C LEU A 5 0.01 9.48 1.03
N CYS A 6 -0.55 10.68 1.00
CA CYS A 6 -0.18 11.76 1.94
C CYS A 6 -0.66 11.45 3.36
N PRO A 7 -0.11 12.11 4.38
CA PRO A 7 -0.65 12.01 5.74
C PRO A 7 -2.16 12.26 5.78
N GLY A 8 -2.90 11.39 6.44
CA GLY A 8 -4.36 11.43 6.48
C GLY A 8 -5.05 10.86 5.23
N GLY A 9 -4.28 10.44 4.22
CA GLY A 9 -4.83 9.88 3.00
C GLY A 9 -5.43 8.49 3.21
N VAL A 10 -6.48 8.20 2.47
CA VAL A 10 -7.19 6.91 2.51
C VAL A 10 -7.42 6.44 1.09
N MET A 11 -7.07 5.18 0.82
CA MET A 11 -7.53 4.46 -0.36
C MET A 11 -8.60 3.48 0.10
N HIS A 12 -9.86 3.78 -0.26
CA HIS A 12 -10.99 2.95 0.16
C HIS A 12 -10.90 1.54 -0.42
N GLU A 13 -11.52 0.59 0.28
CA GLU A 13 -11.52 -0.81 -0.14
C GLU A 13 -12.07 -0.97 -1.55
N HIS A 14 -11.33 -1.69 -2.37
CA HIS A 14 -11.68 -2.00 -3.75
C HIS A 14 -10.97 -3.27 -4.20
N GLN A 15 -11.32 -3.74 -5.38
CA GLN A 15 -10.71 -4.89 -6.05
C GLN A 15 -10.30 -4.48 -7.46
N ASP A 16 -9.11 -4.93 -7.87
CA ASP A 16 -8.61 -4.81 -9.23
C ASP A 16 -8.36 -6.20 -9.81
N SER A 17 -7.88 -6.29 -11.03
CA SER A 17 -7.54 -7.58 -11.63
C SER A 17 -6.05 -7.87 -11.49
N GLY A 18 -5.73 -9.13 -11.13
CA GLY A 18 -4.37 -9.67 -11.18
C GLY A 18 -3.53 -9.38 -9.94
N LYS A 19 -2.22 -9.41 -10.15
CA LYS A 19 -1.21 -9.20 -9.11
C LYS A 19 -0.30 -8.06 -9.51
N ARG A 20 0.24 -7.35 -8.52
CA ARG A 20 1.15 -6.22 -8.73
C ARG A 20 2.35 -6.31 -7.80
N ILE A 21 3.50 -5.86 -8.30
CA ILE A 21 4.71 -5.77 -7.50
C ILE A 21 4.75 -4.36 -6.90
N HIS A 22 4.90 -4.30 -5.57
CA HIS A 22 5.10 -3.05 -4.84
C HIS A 22 6.52 -2.99 -4.30
N ILE A 23 7.21 -1.89 -4.61
CA ILE A 23 8.52 -1.56 -4.05
C ILE A 23 8.31 -0.38 -3.11
N ILE A 24 8.69 -0.53 -1.86
CA ILE A 24 8.43 0.45 -0.81
C ILE A 24 9.55 1.48 -0.80
N LEU A 25 9.28 2.67 -1.32
CA LEU A 25 10.28 3.74 -1.45
C LEU A 25 10.30 4.67 -0.24
N LYS A 26 9.15 4.88 0.40
CA LYS A 26 9.01 5.68 1.60
C LYS A 26 7.80 5.19 2.39
N THR A 27 7.93 5.09 3.69
CA THR A 27 6.84 4.67 4.58
C THR A 27 7.04 5.22 5.99
N ASN A 28 6.09 4.93 6.87
CA ASN A 28 6.16 5.23 8.28
C ASN A 28 5.38 4.16 9.07
N PRO A 29 5.54 4.08 10.40
CA PRO A 29 4.92 3.01 11.21
C PRO A 29 3.39 2.99 11.19
N ASP A 30 2.77 4.10 10.80
CA ASP A 30 1.31 4.26 10.83
C ASP A 30 0.67 4.17 9.43
N ALA A 31 1.45 3.80 8.42
CA ALA A 31 0.95 3.50 7.09
C ALA A 31 0.59 2.02 7.01
N VAL A 32 -0.68 1.73 6.83
CA VAL A 32 -1.24 0.36 6.90
C VAL A 32 -1.93 0.01 5.60
N MET A 33 -1.70 -1.19 5.10
CA MET A 33 -2.49 -1.81 4.03
C MET A 33 -3.32 -2.94 4.61
N THR A 34 -4.55 -3.04 4.17
CA THR A 34 -5.43 -4.16 4.53
C THR A 34 -5.76 -4.93 3.27
N ILE A 35 -5.44 -6.21 3.25
CA ILE A 35 -5.73 -7.11 2.12
C ILE A 35 -6.49 -8.30 2.66
N ASP A 36 -7.67 -8.53 2.12
CA ASP A 36 -8.56 -9.61 2.55
C ASP A 36 -8.80 -9.62 4.07
N GLY A 37 -8.99 -8.43 4.65
CA GLY A 37 -9.22 -8.25 6.08
C GLY A 37 -7.98 -8.32 6.96
N ILE A 38 -6.79 -8.56 6.40
CA ILE A 38 -5.55 -8.68 7.16
C ILE A 38 -4.72 -7.41 7.00
N GLU A 39 -4.27 -6.84 8.10
CA GLU A 39 -3.41 -5.65 8.11
C GLU A 39 -1.95 -6.00 7.87
N TYR A 40 -1.31 -5.21 7.00
CA TYR A 40 0.11 -5.32 6.69
C TYR A 40 0.78 -3.94 6.81
N ARG A 41 2.02 -3.94 7.28
CA ARG A 41 2.90 -2.76 7.30
C ARG A 41 4.15 -3.06 6.50
N PRO A 42 4.11 -2.92 5.16
CA PRO A 42 5.26 -3.21 4.31
C PRO A 42 6.47 -2.37 4.70
N GLU A 43 7.62 -3.01 4.75
CA GLU A 43 8.85 -2.37 5.21
C GLU A 43 9.52 -1.56 4.10
N LEU A 44 10.23 -0.49 4.50
CA LEU A 44 11.03 0.33 3.60
C LEU A 44 12.07 -0.54 2.87
N GLY A 45 12.14 -0.37 1.56
CA GLY A 45 13.03 -1.15 0.68
C GLY A 45 12.52 -2.55 0.35
N GLY A 46 11.41 -2.98 0.95
CA GLY A 46 10.81 -4.28 0.65
C GLY A 46 10.20 -4.33 -0.75
N ILE A 47 10.14 -5.54 -1.31
CA ILE A 47 9.51 -5.82 -2.60
C ILE A 47 8.45 -6.89 -2.35
N TYR A 48 7.21 -6.58 -2.67
CA TYR A 48 6.06 -7.43 -2.36
C TYR A 48 5.24 -7.73 -3.61
N LEU A 49 4.86 -8.98 -3.78
CA LEU A 49 3.83 -9.35 -4.76
C LEU A 49 2.48 -9.33 -4.05
N MET A 50 1.60 -8.44 -4.49
CA MET A 50 0.28 -8.25 -3.87
C MET A 50 -0.83 -8.70 -4.81
N ASP A 51 -1.73 -9.53 -4.29
CA ASP A 51 -2.92 -9.97 -5.02
C ASP A 51 -4.02 -8.91 -4.86
N VAL A 52 -4.11 -8.03 -5.85
CA VAL A 52 -5.09 -6.94 -5.84
C VAL A 52 -6.47 -7.36 -6.33
N SER A 53 -6.65 -8.63 -6.67
CA SER A 53 -7.98 -9.20 -6.93
C SER A 53 -8.75 -9.42 -5.63
N LEU A 54 -8.06 -9.48 -4.49
CA LEU A 54 -8.68 -9.51 -3.18
C LEU A 54 -9.08 -8.09 -2.75
N PRO A 55 -10.13 -7.94 -1.92
CA PRO A 55 -10.48 -6.64 -1.35
C PRO A 55 -9.28 -6.04 -0.61
N HIS A 56 -8.90 -4.81 -0.96
CA HIS A 56 -7.75 -4.15 -0.36
C HIS A 56 -7.98 -2.65 -0.18
N SER A 57 -7.35 -2.11 0.84
CA SER A 57 -7.43 -0.70 1.21
C SER A 57 -6.11 -0.24 1.80
N SER A 58 -5.93 1.06 1.93
CA SER A 58 -4.75 1.64 2.56
C SER A 58 -5.11 2.90 3.32
N VAL A 59 -4.39 3.16 4.40
CA VAL A 59 -4.51 4.39 5.18
C VAL A 59 -3.12 4.83 5.62
N ASN A 60 -2.88 6.13 5.57
CA ASN A 60 -1.67 6.73 6.11
C ASN A 60 -2.03 7.61 7.31
N ASN A 61 -1.93 7.06 8.50
CA ASN A 61 -2.17 7.77 9.77
C ASN A 61 -0.89 8.40 10.33
N GLY A 62 0.20 8.36 9.57
CA GLY A 62 1.46 8.96 9.98
C GLY A 62 1.57 10.43 9.62
N THR A 63 2.76 10.99 9.80
CA THR A 63 3.07 12.41 9.57
C THR A 63 3.92 12.63 8.32
N THR A 64 4.30 11.57 7.63
CA THR A 64 5.09 11.62 6.38
C THR A 64 4.37 10.86 5.28
N ASP A 65 4.73 11.17 4.03
CA ASP A 65 4.15 10.48 2.87
C ASP A 65 4.52 9.00 2.85
N ARG A 66 3.62 8.18 2.30
CA ARG A 66 3.90 6.80 1.91
C ARG A 66 4.04 6.76 0.39
N ILE A 67 5.14 6.23 -0.11
CA ILE A 67 5.41 6.15 -1.56
C ILE A 67 5.77 4.72 -1.94
N HIS A 68 5.00 4.16 -2.87
CA HIS A 68 5.27 2.86 -3.48
C HIS A 68 5.54 3.04 -4.98
N LEU A 69 6.50 2.29 -5.50
CA LEU A 69 6.61 2.06 -6.94
C LEU A 69 5.83 0.78 -7.25
N VAL A 70 4.83 0.89 -8.10
CA VAL A 70 3.94 -0.23 -8.44
C VAL A 70 4.19 -0.65 -9.88
N LEU A 71 4.49 -1.92 -10.07
CA LEU A 71 4.70 -2.55 -11.36
C LEU A 71 3.61 -3.60 -11.63
N LEU A 72 3.18 -3.63 -12.85
CA LEU A 72 2.16 -4.58 -13.28
C LEU A 72 2.76 -5.96 -13.59
#